data_00fd34b0f739a15210d5cbecf2654183
#
_entry.id   00fd34b0f739a15210d5cbecf2654183
#
_cell.length_a   1.000
_cell.length_b   1.000
_cell.length_c   1.000
_cell.angle_alpha   90.00
_cell.angle_beta   90.00
_cell.angle_gamma   90.00
#
_symmetry.space_group_name_H-M   'P 1'
#
loop_
_entity.id
_entity.type
_entity.pdbx_description
1 polymer ?
#
loop_
_entity_poly.entity_id
_entity_poly.type
_entity_poly.pdbx_seq_one_letter_code
_entity_poly.pdbx_strand_id
1 'polypeptide(L)'
;LSTRGRMLLFSLTLGVYCSSWTFYGATGAAVREGIIFLPIYLGPLLFVALGYDIWRRLGRVRQHHAISSIADFVAARYGKSGPLASLVTILAVIAIIPYLALQLRAIALSASVILDSPTGISSTTNGVLFLTGILAILAMMFGTRQIANTEQHGGLMLAVAFESFV
;
A
#
# COMPACT_ATOMS: atom_id res chain seq x y z
N LEU A 1 -6.17 4.21 24.09
CA LEU A 1 -7.30 4.54 23.21
C LEU A 1 -8.47 3.62 23.52
N SER A 2 -9.68 4.18 23.66
CA SER A 2 -10.91 3.41 23.83
C SER A 2 -11.15 2.51 22.61
N THR A 3 -11.97 1.47 22.74
CA THR A 3 -12.32 0.57 21.62
C THR A 3 -12.88 1.34 20.43
N ARG A 4 -13.71 2.35 20.68
CA ARG A 4 -14.27 3.25 19.66
C ARG A 4 -13.18 4.09 18.99
N GLY A 5 -12.22 4.61 19.74
CA GLY A 5 -11.09 5.36 19.17
C GLY A 5 -10.20 4.51 18.29
N ARG A 6 -9.98 3.23 18.63
CA ARG A 6 -9.24 2.29 17.77
C ARG A 6 -9.99 1.96 16.49
N MET A 7 -11.30 1.80 16.56
CA MET A 7 -12.13 1.56 15.36
C MET A 7 -12.11 2.76 14.42
N LEU A 8 -12.28 3.97 14.94
CA LEU A 8 -12.20 5.21 14.15
C LEU A 8 -10.82 5.37 13.49
N LEU A 9 -9.75 5.17 14.27
CA LEU A 9 -8.38 5.26 13.76
C LEU A 9 -8.14 4.24 12.65
N PHE A 10 -8.59 3.00 12.83
CA PHE A 10 -8.50 1.97 11.80
C PHE A 10 -9.31 2.31 10.54
N SER A 11 -10.53 2.84 10.70
CA SER A 11 -11.37 3.24 9.57
C SER A 11 -10.73 4.39 8.77
N LEU A 12 -10.15 5.37 9.46
CA LEU A 12 -9.45 6.48 8.80
C LEU A 12 -8.17 6.03 8.10
N THR A 13 -7.44 5.04 8.65
CA THR A 13 -6.26 4.49 7.99
C THR A 13 -6.56 3.75 6.67
N LEU A 14 -7.81 3.37 6.43
CA LEU A 14 -8.23 2.84 5.12
C LEU A 14 -8.13 3.91 4.01
N GLY A 15 -8.04 5.19 4.35
CA GLY A 15 -7.75 6.27 3.40
C GLY A 15 -6.43 6.11 2.65
N VAL A 16 -5.46 5.34 3.20
CA VAL A 16 -4.22 4.94 2.48
C VAL A 16 -4.51 4.23 1.16
N TYR A 17 -5.67 3.59 1.02
CA TYR A 17 -6.08 2.99 -0.25
C TYR A 17 -6.29 4.04 -1.36
N CYS A 18 -6.61 5.28 -0.99
CA CYS A 18 -6.75 6.40 -1.91
C CYS A 18 -5.37 6.94 -2.30
N SER A 19 -4.71 6.24 -3.20
CA SER A 19 -3.42 6.66 -3.76
C SER A 19 -3.61 7.67 -4.90
N SER A 20 -2.52 8.33 -5.33
CA SER A 20 -2.52 9.24 -6.48
C SER A 20 -3.07 8.56 -7.75
N TRP A 21 -2.81 7.27 -7.94
CA TRP A 21 -3.39 6.52 -9.04
C TRP A 21 -4.91 6.40 -8.91
N THR A 22 -5.43 6.16 -7.72
CA THR A 22 -6.87 6.04 -7.47
C THR A 22 -7.59 7.34 -7.80
N PHE A 23 -6.98 8.47 -7.49
CA PHE A 23 -7.58 9.78 -7.75
C PHE A 23 -7.49 10.18 -9.24
N TYR A 24 -6.30 10.16 -9.84
CA TYR A 24 -6.10 10.62 -11.21
C TYR A 24 -6.22 9.51 -12.25
N GLY A 25 -5.58 8.38 -12.02
CA GLY A 25 -5.52 7.26 -12.96
C GLY A 25 -6.86 6.56 -13.12
N ALA A 26 -7.56 6.35 -12.01
CA ALA A 26 -8.86 5.71 -12.00
C ALA A 26 -9.92 6.53 -12.73
N THR A 27 -9.95 7.86 -12.50
CA THR A 27 -10.85 8.76 -13.20
C THR A 27 -10.58 8.77 -14.71
N GLY A 28 -9.30 8.85 -15.10
CA GLY A 28 -8.91 8.80 -16.51
C GLY A 28 -9.21 7.45 -17.18
N ALA A 29 -9.07 6.34 -16.45
CA ALA A 29 -9.43 5.01 -16.94
C ALA A 29 -10.96 4.88 -17.09
N ALA A 30 -11.73 5.35 -16.12
CA ALA A 30 -13.19 5.33 -16.18
C ALA A 30 -13.75 6.11 -17.39
N VAL A 31 -13.15 7.26 -17.71
CA VAL A 31 -13.52 8.06 -18.88
C VAL A 31 -13.21 7.34 -20.20
N ARG A 32 -12.08 6.61 -20.27
CA ARG A 32 -11.66 5.92 -21.49
C ARG A 32 -12.32 4.56 -21.69
N GLU A 33 -12.48 3.81 -20.61
CA GLU A 33 -12.88 2.39 -20.64
C GLU A 33 -14.35 2.20 -20.24
N GLY A 34 -15.00 3.23 -19.69
CA GLY A 34 -16.39 3.19 -19.26
C GLY A 34 -16.63 2.11 -18.21
N ILE A 35 -17.65 1.28 -18.42
CA ILE A 35 -18.10 0.23 -17.48
C ILE A 35 -17.01 -0.85 -17.25
N ILE A 36 -16.10 -1.06 -18.19
CA ILE A 36 -15.03 -2.06 -18.10
C ILE A 36 -14.07 -1.75 -16.94
N PHE A 37 -14.05 -0.50 -16.47
CA PHE A 37 -13.29 -0.10 -15.28
C PHE A 37 -13.86 -0.64 -13.95
N LEU A 38 -15.16 -0.90 -13.89
CA LEU A 38 -15.88 -1.30 -12.67
C LEU A 38 -15.31 -2.53 -11.93
N PRO A 39 -14.83 -3.60 -12.60
CA PRO A 39 -14.23 -4.76 -11.95
C PRO A 39 -13.04 -4.44 -11.03
N ILE A 40 -12.33 -3.35 -11.29
CA ILE A 40 -11.18 -2.93 -10.44
C ILE A 40 -11.62 -2.64 -9.00
N TYR A 41 -12.82 -2.11 -8.81
CA TYR A 41 -13.39 -1.86 -7.48
C TYR A 41 -14.26 -3.01 -6.98
N LEU A 42 -15.01 -3.64 -7.87
CA LEU A 42 -15.87 -4.77 -7.51
C LEU A 42 -15.05 -5.99 -7.03
N GLY A 43 -13.89 -6.23 -7.62
CA GLY A 43 -13.02 -7.33 -7.23
C GLY A 43 -12.63 -7.29 -5.75
N PRO A 44 -11.95 -6.23 -5.27
CA PRO A 44 -11.62 -6.08 -3.87
C PRO A 44 -12.84 -6.04 -2.94
N LEU A 45 -13.93 -5.38 -3.34
CA LEU A 45 -15.15 -5.31 -2.55
C LEU A 45 -15.75 -6.71 -2.33
N LEU A 46 -15.90 -7.48 -3.39
CA LEU A 46 -16.39 -8.86 -3.32
C LEU A 46 -15.43 -9.76 -2.53
N PHE A 47 -14.13 -9.59 -2.71
CA PHE A 47 -13.13 -10.35 -1.96
C PHE A 47 -13.22 -10.09 -0.45
N VAL A 48 -13.43 -8.84 -0.02
CA VAL A 48 -13.62 -8.50 1.39
C VAL A 48 -14.96 -9.03 1.89
N ALA A 49 -16.05 -8.84 1.13
CA ALA A 49 -17.39 -9.23 1.53
C ALA A 49 -17.56 -10.75 1.62
N LEU A 50 -17.11 -11.49 0.61
CA LEU A 50 -17.22 -12.95 0.53
C LEU A 50 -16.10 -13.67 1.29
N GLY A 51 -14.94 -13.00 1.46
CA GLY A 51 -13.76 -13.53 2.12
C GLY A 51 -13.78 -13.42 3.64
N TYR A 52 -14.87 -12.99 4.27
CA TYR A 52 -14.94 -12.77 5.72
C TYR A 52 -14.45 -13.95 6.56
N ASP A 53 -14.86 -15.17 6.20
CA ASP A 53 -14.43 -16.38 6.90
C ASP A 53 -12.93 -16.67 6.72
N ILE A 54 -12.38 -16.34 5.55
CA ILE A 54 -10.95 -16.47 5.24
C ILE A 54 -10.16 -15.49 6.11
N TRP A 55 -10.59 -14.23 6.17
CA TRP A 55 -9.98 -13.20 7.00
C TRP A 55 -9.99 -13.54 8.48
N ARG A 56 -11.12 -14.07 8.96
CA ARG A 56 -11.26 -14.51 10.35
C ARG A 56 -10.35 -15.69 10.69
N ARG A 57 -10.18 -16.65 9.77
CA ARG A 57 -9.24 -17.77 9.91
C ARG A 57 -7.79 -17.27 9.90
N LEU A 58 -7.46 -16.37 8.98
CA LEU A 58 -6.12 -15.78 8.86
C LEU A 58 -5.72 -15.03 10.15
N GLY A 59 -6.64 -14.25 10.70
CA GLY A 59 -6.44 -13.54 11.97
C GLY A 59 -6.14 -14.49 13.15
N ARG A 60 -6.82 -15.62 13.23
CA ARG A 60 -6.56 -16.65 14.25
C ARG A 60 -5.18 -17.30 14.08
N VAL A 61 -4.81 -17.65 12.85
CA VAL A 61 -3.50 -18.26 12.55
C VAL A 61 -2.37 -17.29 12.91
N ARG A 62 -2.52 -16.00 12.60
CA ARG A 62 -1.54 -14.97 12.96
C ARG A 62 -1.28 -14.89 14.47
N GLN A 63 -2.33 -14.97 15.29
CA GLN A 63 -2.22 -14.90 16.75
C GLN A 63 -1.47 -16.09 17.34
N HIS A 64 -1.61 -17.29 16.75
CA HIS A 64 -0.98 -18.51 17.25
C HIS A 64 0.45 -18.76 16.76
N HIS A 65 0.83 -18.23 15.61
CA HIS A 65 2.09 -18.57 14.95
C HIS A 65 3.09 -17.40 14.80
N ALA A 66 2.81 -16.23 15.39
CA ALA A 66 3.67 -15.04 15.29
C ALA A 66 4.07 -14.70 13.83
N ILE A 67 3.12 -14.86 12.89
CA ILE A 67 3.32 -14.63 11.46
C ILE A 67 3.28 -13.13 11.21
N SER A 68 4.34 -12.59 10.60
CA SER A 68 4.48 -11.16 10.30
C SER A 68 4.26 -10.81 8.84
N SER A 69 4.49 -11.75 7.92
CA SER A 69 4.44 -11.54 6.48
C SER A 69 3.70 -12.65 5.74
N ILE A 70 3.33 -12.40 4.48
CA ILE A 70 2.77 -13.43 3.59
C ILE A 70 3.79 -14.54 3.35
N ALA A 71 5.08 -14.19 3.25
CA ALA A 71 6.17 -15.16 3.09
C ALA A 71 6.26 -16.09 4.30
N ASP A 72 6.17 -15.56 5.52
CA ASP A 72 6.14 -16.34 6.76
C ASP A 72 4.91 -17.26 6.81
N PHE A 73 3.75 -16.75 6.37
CA PHE A 73 2.52 -17.54 6.34
C PHE A 73 2.65 -18.77 5.43
N VAL A 74 3.18 -18.57 4.21
CA VAL A 74 3.41 -19.66 3.26
C VAL A 74 4.47 -20.61 3.80
N ALA A 75 5.59 -20.09 4.30
CA ALA A 75 6.67 -20.91 4.88
C ALA A 75 6.17 -21.75 6.07
N ALA A 76 5.36 -21.17 6.95
CA ALA A 76 4.79 -21.88 8.11
C ALA A 76 3.93 -23.08 7.70
N ARG A 77 3.24 -22.99 6.57
CA ARG A 77 2.44 -24.11 6.03
C ARG A 77 3.30 -25.26 5.51
N TYR A 78 4.52 -24.96 5.06
CA TYR A 78 5.45 -25.93 4.47
C TYR A 78 6.68 -26.18 5.37
N GLY A 79 6.45 -26.41 6.66
CA GLY A 79 7.50 -26.81 7.60
C GLY A 79 8.53 -25.71 7.91
N LYS A 80 8.13 -24.43 7.84
CA LYS A 80 9.02 -23.25 8.04
C LYS A 80 10.22 -23.24 7.08
N SER A 81 9.98 -23.60 5.81
CA SER A 81 11.01 -23.63 4.78
C SER A 81 11.52 -22.22 4.46
N GLY A 82 12.80 -21.96 4.80
CA GLY A 82 13.47 -20.69 4.48
C GLY A 82 13.57 -20.40 2.99
N PRO A 83 13.97 -21.37 2.13
CA PRO A 83 14.01 -21.17 0.69
C PRO A 83 12.66 -20.78 0.09
N LEU A 84 11.57 -21.36 0.60
CA LEU A 84 10.22 -21.01 0.14
C LEU A 84 9.83 -19.58 0.55
N ALA A 85 10.17 -19.15 1.77
CA ALA A 85 9.97 -17.78 2.21
C ALA A 85 10.72 -16.78 1.31
N SER A 86 11.97 -17.08 1.00
CA SER A 86 12.80 -16.25 0.11
C SER A 86 12.20 -16.14 -1.30
N LEU A 87 11.75 -17.26 -1.86
CA LEU A 87 11.10 -17.28 -3.18
C LEU A 87 9.84 -16.39 -3.19
N VAL A 88 8.96 -16.54 -2.19
CA VAL A 88 7.74 -15.73 -2.07
C VAL A 88 8.08 -14.25 -1.93
N THR A 89 9.12 -13.91 -1.16
CA THR A 89 9.57 -12.53 -1.00
C THR A 89 10.08 -11.95 -2.32
N ILE A 90 10.90 -12.69 -3.07
CA ILE A 90 11.41 -12.24 -4.37
C ILE A 90 10.26 -12.01 -5.35
N LEU A 91 9.32 -12.94 -5.43
CA LEU A 91 8.14 -12.79 -6.31
C LEU A 91 7.29 -11.58 -5.90
N ALA A 92 7.10 -11.34 -4.59
CA ALA A 92 6.37 -10.18 -4.10
C ALA A 92 7.08 -8.87 -4.46
N VAL A 93 8.40 -8.81 -4.33
CA VAL A 93 9.20 -7.63 -4.72
C VAL A 93 9.08 -7.36 -6.23
N ILE A 94 9.21 -8.38 -7.08
CA ILE A 94 9.06 -8.22 -8.52
C ILE A 94 7.64 -7.73 -8.86
N ALA A 95 6.61 -8.25 -8.21
CA ALA A 95 5.23 -7.88 -8.47
C ALA A 95 4.90 -6.44 -8.05
N ILE A 96 5.56 -5.89 -7.01
CA ILE A 96 5.29 -4.55 -6.52
C ILE A 96 5.97 -3.45 -7.35
N ILE A 97 7.04 -3.75 -8.07
CA ILE A 97 7.80 -2.77 -8.87
C ILE A 97 6.91 -2.01 -9.87
N PRO A 98 6.12 -2.64 -10.74
CA PRO A 98 5.27 -1.91 -11.69
C PRO A 98 4.21 -1.06 -10.99
N TYR A 99 3.70 -1.50 -9.84
CA TYR A 99 2.76 -0.71 -9.04
C TYR A 99 3.42 0.55 -8.48
N LEU A 100 4.62 0.45 -7.92
CA LEU A 100 5.37 1.61 -7.44
C LEU A 100 5.69 2.59 -8.59
N ALA A 101 6.05 2.09 -9.76
CA ALA A 101 6.30 2.93 -10.93
C ALA A 101 5.05 3.74 -11.33
N LEU A 102 3.86 3.13 -11.28
CA LEU A 102 2.59 3.82 -11.52
C LEU A 102 2.33 4.93 -10.49
N GLN A 103 2.58 4.67 -9.21
CA GLN A 103 2.40 5.65 -8.15
C GLN A 103 3.35 6.84 -8.30
N LEU A 104 4.62 6.58 -8.56
CA LEU A 104 5.61 7.63 -8.78
C LEU A 104 5.27 8.49 -10.00
N ARG A 105 4.81 7.87 -11.08
CA ARG A 105 4.35 8.59 -12.28
C ARG A 105 3.14 9.47 -11.97
N ALA A 106 2.18 8.98 -11.21
CA ALA A 106 0.99 9.76 -10.83
C ALA A 106 1.38 10.97 -9.97
N ILE A 107 2.29 10.81 -9.00
CA ILE A 107 2.79 11.91 -8.17
C ILE A 107 3.54 12.94 -9.04
N ALA A 108 4.39 12.49 -9.95
CA ALA A 108 5.14 13.39 -10.85
C ALA A 108 4.21 14.20 -11.75
N LEU A 109 3.16 13.59 -12.30
CA LEU A 109 2.14 14.28 -13.09
C LEU A 109 1.37 15.29 -12.24
N SER A 110 0.98 14.96 -11.03
CA SER A 110 0.30 15.89 -10.12
C SER A 110 1.19 17.09 -9.80
N ALA A 111 2.46 16.85 -9.50
CA ALA A 111 3.42 17.91 -9.22
C ALA A 111 3.63 18.84 -10.44
N SER A 112 3.66 18.30 -11.66
CA SER A 112 3.81 19.11 -12.87
C SER A 112 2.63 20.05 -13.11
N VAL A 113 1.42 19.60 -12.78
CA VAL A 113 0.21 20.43 -12.88
C VAL A 113 0.18 21.54 -11.84
N ILE A 114 0.55 21.23 -10.59
CA ILE A 114 0.55 22.20 -9.48
C ILE A 114 1.61 23.29 -9.68
N LEU A 115 2.78 22.90 -10.19
CA LEU A 115 3.91 23.82 -10.38
C LEU A 115 3.81 24.64 -11.68
N ASP A 116 2.73 24.48 -12.44
CA ASP A 116 2.46 25.19 -13.73
C ASP A 116 3.68 25.21 -14.67
N SER A 117 4.44 24.12 -14.66
CA SER A 117 5.67 24.01 -15.41
C SER A 117 5.57 22.88 -16.44
N PRO A 118 5.25 23.19 -17.73
CA PRO A 118 5.17 22.18 -18.78
C PRO A 118 6.50 21.48 -19.07
N THR A 119 7.61 22.08 -18.64
CA THR A 119 8.97 21.55 -18.77
C THR A 119 9.63 21.30 -17.40
N GLY A 120 8.81 21.27 -16.33
CA GLY A 120 9.31 21.23 -14.95
C GLY A 120 10.07 19.96 -14.61
N ILE A 121 10.86 20.07 -13.57
CA ILE A 121 11.67 19.01 -12.96
C ILE A 121 10.86 17.70 -12.76
N SER A 122 9.56 17.81 -12.50
CA SER A 122 8.69 16.67 -12.22
C SER A 122 8.23 15.87 -13.45
N SER A 123 8.29 16.42 -14.67
CA SER A 123 7.91 15.70 -15.90
C SER A 123 9.11 15.05 -16.61
N THR A 124 10.34 15.42 -16.24
CA THR A 124 11.56 14.82 -16.77
C THR A 124 11.96 13.57 -15.99
N THR A 125 12.69 12.65 -16.63
CA THR A 125 13.25 11.46 -15.98
C THR A 125 14.03 11.81 -14.71
N ASN A 126 14.81 12.89 -14.75
CA ASN A 126 15.61 13.35 -13.61
C ASN A 126 14.74 13.83 -12.43
N GLY A 127 13.62 14.48 -12.69
CA GLY A 127 12.67 14.90 -11.67
C GLY A 127 11.97 13.74 -10.99
N VAL A 128 11.59 12.72 -11.75
CA VAL A 128 11.02 11.49 -11.20
C VAL A 128 12.05 10.76 -10.34
N LEU A 129 13.29 10.67 -10.77
CA LEU A 129 14.38 10.05 -10.00
C LEU A 129 14.67 10.81 -8.71
N PHE A 130 14.68 12.14 -8.75
CA PHE A 130 14.88 12.98 -7.57
C PHE A 130 13.75 12.78 -6.55
N LEU A 131 12.49 12.79 -7.00
CA LEU A 131 11.33 12.52 -6.16
C LEU A 131 11.38 11.12 -5.57
N THR A 132 11.74 10.11 -6.38
CA THR A 132 11.92 8.73 -5.92
C THR A 132 12.99 8.63 -4.84
N GLY A 133 14.11 9.35 -5.01
CA GLY A 133 15.18 9.42 -4.01
C GLY A 133 14.70 9.99 -2.67
N ILE A 134 13.96 11.08 -2.69
CA ILE A 134 13.37 11.67 -1.47
C ILE A 134 12.41 10.68 -0.79
N LEU A 135 11.50 10.07 -1.55
CA LEU A 135 10.54 9.10 -1.01
C LEU A 135 11.24 7.85 -0.46
N ALA A 136 12.32 7.39 -1.10
CA ALA A 136 13.12 6.28 -0.61
C ALA A 136 13.81 6.62 0.72
N ILE A 137 14.37 7.83 0.85
CA ILE A 137 14.98 8.30 2.10
C ILE A 137 13.92 8.37 3.21
N LEU A 138 12.75 8.95 2.92
CA LEU A 138 11.65 9.02 3.87
C LEU A 138 11.17 7.62 4.28
N ALA A 139 11.04 6.70 3.34
CA ALA A 139 10.67 5.30 3.62
C ALA A 139 11.71 4.61 4.52
N MET A 140 13.01 4.85 4.28
CA MET A 140 14.07 4.32 5.13
C MET A 140 14.05 4.94 6.54
N MET A 141 13.82 6.24 6.65
CA MET A 141 13.78 6.92 7.95
C MET A 141 12.58 6.52 8.80
N PHE A 142 11.42 6.32 8.20
CA PHE A 142 10.18 6.08 8.92
C PHE A 142 9.70 4.62 8.87
N GLY A 143 10.05 3.87 7.82
CA GLY A 143 9.53 2.53 7.57
C GLY A 143 10.37 1.39 8.15
N THR A 144 11.68 1.59 8.35
CA THR A 144 12.61 0.50 8.72
C THR A 144 13.22 0.63 10.12
N ARG A 145 12.61 1.42 10.98
CA ARG A 145 13.21 1.84 12.25
C ARG A 145 13.39 0.71 13.27
N GLN A 146 12.60 -0.36 13.18
CA GLN A 146 12.73 -1.54 14.05
C GLN A 146 12.31 -2.83 13.33
N ILE A 147 13.07 -3.89 13.57
CA ILE A 147 12.85 -5.24 13.00
C ILE A 147 11.92 -6.10 13.89
N ALA A 148 11.29 -5.50 14.90
CA ALA A 148 10.46 -6.22 15.84
C ALA A 148 9.09 -6.58 15.24
N ASN A 149 8.77 -7.87 15.21
CA ASN A 149 7.55 -8.46 14.63
C ASN A 149 6.23 -7.98 15.26
N THR A 150 6.27 -7.16 16.30
CA THR A 150 5.12 -6.70 17.09
C THR A 150 4.94 -5.18 17.08
N GLU A 151 5.69 -4.45 16.27
CA GLU A 151 5.57 -2.98 16.27
C GLU A 151 4.21 -2.52 15.72
N GLN A 152 3.52 -1.81 16.57
CA GLN A 152 2.40 -0.98 16.19
C GLN A 152 2.96 0.42 15.92
N HIS A 153 3.10 0.79 14.65
CA HIS A 153 3.48 2.15 14.25
C HIS A 153 2.35 3.14 14.56
N GLY A 154 2.03 3.30 15.84
CA GLY A 154 0.92 4.14 16.30
C GLY A 154 1.04 5.59 15.81
N GLY A 155 2.25 6.12 15.72
CA GLY A 155 2.50 7.46 15.19
C GLY A 155 2.21 7.58 13.69
N LEU A 156 2.65 6.59 12.89
CA LEU A 156 2.37 6.56 11.45
C LEU A 156 0.87 6.39 11.18
N MET A 157 0.22 5.50 11.93
CA MET A 157 -1.24 5.30 11.82
C MET A 157 -2.02 6.57 12.18
N LEU A 158 -1.55 7.34 13.17
CA LEU A 158 -2.16 8.60 13.56
C LEU A 158 -1.96 9.66 12.46
N ALA A 159 -0.77 9.75 11.87
CA ALA A 159 -0.48 10.68 10.77
C ALA A 159 -1.36 10.38 9.55
N VAL A 160 -1.48 9.11 9.15
CA VAL A 160 -2.34 8.67 8.05
C VAL A 160 -3.82 8.92 8.35
N ALA A 161 -4.26 8.67 9.59
CA ALA A 161 -5.63 8.97 9.99
C ALA A 161 -5.94 10.47 9.95
N PHE A 162 -4.95 11.31 10.31
CA PHE A 162 -5.08 12.77 10.23
C PHE A 162 -5.15 13.25 8.77
N GLU A 163 -4.29 12.72 7.89
CA GLU A 163 -4.32 13.01 6.45
C GLU A 163 -5.68 12.66 5.82
N SER A 164 -6.30 11.55 6.24
CA SER A 164 -7.61 11.12 5.73
C SER A 164 -8.77 12.02 6.20
N PHE A 165 -8.52 12.90 7.16
CA PHE A 165 -9.51 13.84 7.69
C PHE A 165 -9.47 15.20 6.98
N VAL A 166 -8.36 15.55 6.35
CA VAL A 166 -8.14 16.79 5.60
C VAL A 166 -8.55 16.62 4.14
#